data_ad5c7eed8df45cf14bf09de97be62cd9
#
_entry.id   ad5c7eed8df45cf14bf09de97be62cd9
#
_cell.length_a   1.000
_cell.length_b   1.000
_cell.length_c   1.000
_cell.angle_alpha   90.00
_cell.angle_beta   90.00
_cell.angle_gamma   90.00
#
_symmetry.space_group_name_H-M   'P 1'
#
loop_
_entity.id
_entity.type
_entity.pdbx_description
1 polymer ?
#
loop_
_entity_poly.entity_id
_entity_poly.type
_entity_poly.pdbx_seq_one_letter_code
_entity_poly.pdbx_strand_id
1 'polypeptide(L)'
;MYGMLTKILVKSGKRSELLDYLRWDAEVARATEPGTWRFDVWEAGPEPGVVYLYEAYKDRAAFDDHAKHEPYKKWDEIADKTMEQVTDVIPLTDSLASNLDE
;
A
#
# COMPACT_ATOMS: atom_id res chain seq x y z
N MET A 1 -11.80 -6.40 10.10
CA MET A 1 -10.98 -5.60 9.15
C MET A 1 -9.52 -5.81 9.47
N TYR A 2 -8.70 -5.99 8.44
CA TYR A 2 -7.26 -6.15 8.57
C TYR A 2 -6.60 -5.01 7.82
N GLY A 3 -5.63 -4.34 8.42
CA GLY A 3 -5.01 -3.18 7.79
C GLY A 3 -3.49 -3.19 7.90
N MET A 4 -2.86 -2.29 7.14
CA MET A 4 -1.42 -2.14 7.14
C MET A 4 -1.05 -0.69 6.84
N LEU A 5 -0.14 -0.16 7.61
CA LEU A 5 0.42 1.18 7.38
C LEU A 5 1.90 1.05 7.10
N THR A 6 2.34 1.60 5.97
CA THR A 6 3.75 1.52 5.54
C THR A 6 4.30 2.91 5.29
N LYS A 7 5.47 3.20 5.87
CA LYS A 7 6.19 4.44 5.59
C LYS A 7 7.37 4.15 4.67
N ILE A 8 7.44 4.88 3.56
CA ILE A 8 8.45 4.68 2.51
C ILE A 8 9.27 5.95 2.35
N LEU A 9 10.60 5.82 2.43
CA LEU A 9 11.53 6.87 2.01
C LEU A 9 11.86 6.62 0.55
N VAL A 10 11.55 7.61 -0.30
CA VAL A 10 11.69 7.48 -1.76
C VAL A 10 13.09 7.92 -2.18
N LYS A 11 13.73 7.15 -3.06
CA LYS A 11 15.02 7.55 -3.64
C LYS A 11 14.86 8.83 -4.46
N SER A 12 15.86 9.69 -4.41
CA SER A 12 15.88 10.93 -5.17
C SER A 12 15.64 10.65 -6.66
N GLY A 13 14.69 11.37 -7.25
CA GLY A 13 14.35 11.24 -8.67
C GLY A 13 13.49 10.04 -9.02
N LYS A 14 13.05 9.24 -8.04
CA LYS A 14 12.28 8.00 -8.30
C LYS A 14 10.81 8.08 -7.90
N ARG A 15 10.35 9.25 -7.51
CA ARG A 15 8.98 9.43 -7.05
C ARG A 15 7.95 9.04 -8.12
N SER A 16 8.13 9.50 -9.36
CA SER A 16 7.16 9.21 -10.43
C SER A 16 7.05 7.72 -10.72
N GLU A 17 8.18 7.02 -10.76
CA GLU A 17 8.20 5.58 -11.00
C GLU A 17 7.48 4.82 -9.88
N LEU A 18 7.74 5.21 -8.62
CA LEU A 18 7.06 4.62 -7.47
C LEU A 18 5.55 4.87 -7.53
N LEU A 19 5.13 6.11 -7.80
CA LEU A 19 3.71 6.44 -7.85
C LEU A 19 3.00 5.71 -8.99
N ASP A 20 3.62 5.57 -10.14
CA ASP A 20 3.04 4.81 -11.25
C ASP A 20 2.79 3.36 -10.85
N TYR A 21 3.74 2.76 -10.16
CA TYR A 21 3.58 1.40 -9.64
C TYR A 21 2.44 1.31 -8.62
N LEU A 22 2.40 2.20 -7.64
CA LEU A 22 1.37 2.18 -6.61
C LEU A 22 -0.02 2.46 -7.18
N ARG A 23 -0.13 3.32 -8.18
CA ARG A 23 -1.40 3.57 -8.88
C ARG A 23 -1.86 2.31 -9.62
N TRP A 24 -0.95 1.61 -10.25
CA TRP A 24 -1.28 0.34 -10.91
C TRP A 24 -1.81 -0.67 -9.89
N ASP A 25 -1.16 -0.80 -8.74
CA ASP A 25 -1.61 -1.69 -7.68
C ASP A 25 -3.02 -1.32 -7.21
N ALA A 26 -3.27 -0.04 -6.97
CA ALA A 26 -4.59 0.45 -6.57
C ALA A 26 -5.65 0.16 -7.63
N GLU A 27 -5.32 0.33 -8.92
CA GLU A 27 -6.24 0.05 -10.04
C GLU A 27 -6.60 -1.43 -10.13
N VAL A 28 -5.62 -2.31 -10.01
CA VAL A 28 -5.85 -3.76 -10.03
C VAL A 28 -6.72 -4.17 -8.85
N ALA A 29 -6.44 -3.63 -7.67
CA ALA A 29 -7.23 -3.91 -6.48
C ALA A 29 -8.69 -3.48 -6.65
N ARG A 30 -8.91 -2.27 -7.16
CA ARG A 30 -10.26 -1.76 -7.41
C ARG A 30 -11.03 -2.61 -8.41
N ALA A 31 -10.36 -3.06 -9.46
CA ALA A 31 -11.00 -3.80 -10.55
C ALA A 31 -11.27 -5.27 -10.21
N THR A 32 -10.43 -5.90 -9.37
CA THR A 32 -10.42 -7.37 -9.25
C THR A 32 -10.46 -7.90 -7.81
N GLU A 33 -10.34 -7.04 -6.79
CA GLU A 33 -10.19 -7.47 -5.41
C GLU A 33 -11.29 -6.87 -4.51
N PRO A 34 -12.49 -7.46 -4.48
CA PRO A 34 -13.57 -6.90 -3.67
C PRO A 34 -13.29 -6.87 -2.16
N GLY A 35 -12.34 -7.68 -1.69
CA GLY A 35 -11.92 -7.69 -0.29
C GLY A 35 -10.87 -6.64 0.05
N THR A 36 -10.30 -5.96 -0.92
CA THR A 36 -9.40 -4.83 -0.70
C THR A 36 -10.25 -3.58 -0.61
N TRP A 37 -10.52 -3.12 0.61
CA TRP A 37 -11.42 -2.00 0.85
C TRP A 37 -10.76 -0.64 0.70
N ARG A 38 -9.48 -0.53 1.06
CA ARG A 38 -8.70 0.70 0.88
C ARG A 38 -7.29 0.36 0.41
N PHE A 39 -6.80 1.18 -0.50
CA PHE A 39 -5.42 1.17 -0.94
C PHE A 39 -5.07 2.62 -1.25
N ASP A 40 -4.60 3.35 -0.24
CA ASP A 40 -4.39 4.79 -0.33
C ASP A 40 -2.92 5.13 -0.23
N VAL A 41 -2.49 6.02 -1.11
CA VAL A 41 -1.11 6.53 -1.15
C VAL A 41 -1.15 7.99 -0.73
N TRP A 42 -0.38 8.33 0.29
CA TRP A 42 -0.34 9.67 0.87
C TRP A 42 1.05 10.25 0.81
N GLU A 43 1.14 11.53 0.51
CA GLU A 43 2.37 12.29 0.65
C GLU A 43 2.42 12.90 2.05
N ALA A 44 3.57 12.81 2.72
CA ALA A 44 3.75 13.49 4.00
C ALA A 44 4.11 14.95 3.71
N GLY A 45 3.14 15.86 3.90
CA GLY A 45 3.29 17.27 3.54
C GLY A 45 4.57 17.95 4.02
N PRO A 46 4.97 17.80 5.32
CA PRO A 46 6.19 18.46 5.82
C PRO A 46 7.49 17.74 5.45
N GLU A 47 7.43 16.53 4.89
CA GLU A 47 8.62 15.72 4.60
C GLU A 47 8.60 15.28 3.14
N PRO A 48 9.15 16.09 2.21
CA PRO A 48 9.24 15.68 0.80
C PRO A 48 10.09 14.41 0.69
N GLY A 49 9.68 13.50 -0.20
CA GLY A 49 10.35 12.20 -0.35
C GLY A 49 9.85 11.12 0.58
N VAL A 50 8.84 11.41 1.40
CA VAL A 50 8.19 10.41 2.25
C VAL A 50 6.80 10.13 1.73
N VAL A 51 6.47 8.85 1.55
CA VAL A 51 5.16 8.38 1.10
C VAL A 51 4.62 7.41 2.14
N TYR A 52 3.35 7.57 2.49
CA TYR A 52 2.64 6.60 3.32
C TYR A 52 1.69 5.80 2.47
N LEU A 53 1.67 4.50 2.70
CA LEU A 53 0.74 3.57 2.06
C LEU A 53 -0.18 3.01 3.16
N TYR A 54 -1.48 3.24 3.01
CA TYR A 54 -2.48 2.69 3.90
C TYR A 54 -3.35 1.68 3.15
N GLU A 55 -3.43 0.47 3.70
CA GLU A 55 -4.21 -0.61 3.13
C GLU A 55 -5.21 -1.12 4.16
N ALA A 56 -6.43 -1.38 3.72
CA ALA A 56 -7.46 -2.01 4.57
C ALA A 56 -8.15 -3.11 3.79
N TYR A 57 -8.27 -4.26 4.41
CA TYR A 57 -8.85 -5.48 3.83
C TYR A 57 -10.02 -5.95 4.68
N LYS A 58 -10.95 -6.61 4.05
CA LYS A 58 -12.09 -7.21 4.75
C LYS A 58 -11.61 -8.09 5.90
N ASP A 59 -10.62 -8.95 5.62
CA ASP A 59 -10.01 -9.87 6.57
C ASP A 59 -8.62 -10.28 6.08
N ARG A 60 -7.95 -11.15 6.81
CA ARG A 60 -6.63 -11.64 6.42
C ARG A 60 -6.66 -12.42 5.11
N ALA A 61 -7.73 -13.16 4.84
CA ALA A 61 -7.86 -13.90 3.60
C ALA A 61 -7.90 -12.98 2.38
N ALA A 62 -8.52 -11.80 2.52
CA ALA A 62 -8.52 -10.79 1.47
C ALA A 62 -7.12 -10.25 1.20
N PHE A 63 -6.30 -10.05 2.25
CA PHE A 63 -4.91 -9.69 2.06
C PHE A 63 -4.13 -10.79 1.35
N ASP A 64 -4.34 -12.04 1.72
CA ASP A 64 -3.67 -13.17 1.07
C ASP A 64 -4.03 -13.25 -0.42
N ASP A 65 -5.28 -12.92 -0.77
CA ASP A 65 -5.71 -12.82 -2.17
C ASP A 65 -4.98 -11.68 -2.90
N HIS A 66 -4.89 -10.50 -2.28
CA HIS A 66 -4.15 -9.37 -2.83
C HIS A 66 -2.70 -9.74 -3.15
N ALA A 67 -2.06 -10.49 -2.26
CA ALA A 67 -0.66 -10.89 -2.41
C ALA A 67 -0.41 -11.86 -3.58
N LYS A 68 -1.45 -12.43 -4.18
CA LYS A 68 -1.32 -13.32 -5.33
C LYS A 68 -1.31 -12.58 -6.66
N HIS A 69 -1.63 -11.31 -6.70
CA HIS A 69 -1.72 -10.52 -7.91
C HIS A 69 -0.38 -9.94 -8.33
N GLU A 70 -0.27 -9.62 -9.63
CA GLU A 70 1.00 -9.17 -10.22
C GLU A 70 1.61 -7.94 -9.54
N PRO A 71 0.85 -6.90 -9.18
CA PRO A 71 1.49 -5.75 -8.53
C PRO A 71 2.25 -6.13 -7.26
N TYR A 72 1.66 -6.95 -6.41
CA TYR A 72 2.32 -7.37 -5.18
C TYR A 72 3.60 -8.17 -5.46
N LYS A 73 3.58 -9.03 -6.47
CA LYS A 73 4.75 -9.81 -6.86
C LYS A 73 5.91 -8.96 -7.35
N LYS A 74 5.63 -7.74 -7.80
CA LYS A 74 6.65 -6.79 -8.27
C LYS A 74 7.22 -5.92 -7.16
N TRP A 75 6.71 -6.03 -5.94
CA TRP A 75 7.09 -5.15 -4.82
C TRP A 75 8.61 -5.07 -4.62
N ASP A 76 9.28 -6.22 -4.51
CA ASP A 76 10.71 -6.24 -4.21
C ASP A 76 11.53 -5.58 -5.31
N GLU A 77 11.17 -5.83 -6.58
CA GLU A 77 11.84 -5.23 -7.72
C GLU A 77 11.68 -3.71 -7.73
N ILE A 78 10.46 -3.23 -7.49
CA ILE A 78 10.18 -1.79 -7.46
C ILE A 78 10.82 -1.14 -6.23
N ALA A 79 10.80 -1.80 -5.09
CA ALA A 79 11.42 -1.31 -3.87
C ALA A 79 12.91 -1.08 -4.06
N ASP A 80 13.60 -2.03 -4.69
CA ASP A 80 15.03 -1.89 -5.00
C ASP A 80 15.33 -0.65 -5.84
N LYS A 81 14.46 -0.35 -6.80
CA LYS A 81 14.66 0.76 -7.74
C LYS A 81 14.29 2.12 -7.15
N THR A 82 13.26 2.18 -6.32
CA THR A 82 12.58 3.43 -5.98
C THR A 82 12.59 3.80 -4.52
N MET A 83 12.78 2.83 -3.63
CA MET A 83 12.69 3.06 -2.19
C MET A 83 14.08 3.03 -1.56
N GLU A 84 14.43 4.11 -0.86
CA GLU A 84 15.66 4.14 -0.08
C GLU A 84 15.51 3.28 1.17
N GLN A 85 14.33 3.35 1.79
CA GLN A 85 14.04 2.58 2.99
C GLN A 85 12.52 2.45 3.18
N VAL A 86 12.09 1.27 3.60
CA VAL A 86 10.76 1.07 4.16
C VAL A 86 10.95 1.07 5.67
N THR A 87 10.54 2.15 6.33
CA THR A 87 10.89 2.35 7.74
C THR A 87 9.91 1.70 8.70
N ASP A 88 8.62 1.76 8.39
CA ASP A 88 7.59 1.22 9.26
C ASP A 88 6.60 0.42 8.43
N VAL A 89 6.43 -0.86 8.79
CA VAL A 89 5.34 -1.68 8.29
C VAL A 89 4.55 -2.10 9.52
N ILE A 90 3.41 -1.46 9.74
CA ILE A 90 2.62 -1.63 10.95
C ILE A 90 1.34 -2.37 10.61
N PRO A 91 1.18 -3.64 11.04
CA PRO A 91 -0.09 -4.34 10.86
C PRO A 91 -1.14 -3.74 11.81
N LEU A 92 -2.35 -3.55 11.29
CA LEU A 92 -3.49 -3.02 12.02
C LEU A 92 -4.54 -4.13 12.08
N THR A 93 -4.62 -4.81 13.23
CA THR A 93 -5.37 -6.06 13.33
C THR A 93 -6.80 -5.90 13.84
N ASP A 94 -7.09 -4.81 14.56
CA ASP A 94 -8.40 -4.59 15.14
C ASP A 94 -8.90 -3.19 14.83
N SER A 95 -9.91 -3.10 13.98
CA SER A 95 -10.60 -1.85 13.75
C SER A 95 -11.58 -1.60 14.90
N LEU A 96 -11.37 -0.52 15.63
CA LEU A 96 -12.21 -0.17 16.77
C LEU A 96 -13.41 0.69 16.39
N ALA A 97 -13.33 1.40 15.25
CA ALA A 97 -14.42 2.18 14.68
C ALA A 97 -14.14 2.42 13.20
N SER A 98 -15.19 2.42 12.38
CA SER A 98 -15.08 2.66 10.95
C SER A 98 -16.42 3.12 10.41
N ASN A 99 -16.40 3.92 9.34
CA ASN A 99 -17.59 4.24 8.57
C ASN A 99 -17.83 3.26 7.41
N LEU A 100 -17.01 2.21 7.32
CA LEU A 100 -17.17 1.13 6.34
C LEU A 100 -17.89 -0.04 7.00
N ASP A 101 -18.72 -0.75 6.21
CA ASP A 101 -19.35 -1.99 6.66
C ASP A 101 -18.30 -3.11 6.72
N GLU A 102 -18.37 -3.88 7.79
CA GLU A 102 -17.45 -5.01 7.98
C GLU A 102 -18.12 -6.37 7.72
#